data_96014915adab10138fd394de96805511
#
_entry.id   96014915adab10138fd394de96805511
#
_cell.length_a   1.000
_cell.length_b   1.000
_cell.length_c   1.000
_cell.angle_alpha   90.00
_cell.angle_beta   90.00
_cell.angle_gamma   90.00
#
_symmetry.space_group_name_H-M   'P 1'
#
loop_
_entity.id
_entity.type
_entity.pdbx_description
1 polymer ?
#
loop_
_entity_poly.entity_id
_entity_poly.type
_entity_poly.pdbx_seq_one_letter_code
_entity_poly.pdbx_strand_id
1 'polypeptide(L)'
;ENVDARPLFSQLMSVPLYKKIYTAHMRTIINDIYNVQYVQDLAYGMQDSIETYAENDPNLFPPFGQGQYFRYNVDNYLIAPDGSHWCGITSTIDARVEFLLGHNEISKTAPVISYVNQENTNPVAGEDVVIQAVVTGAASVELMAAQYPSSTRFISFPMFDDGEHGDGEANDYLFGAVMPFQDGGSHIKYYVRAGNDDALVLSPQKAERE
;
A
#
# COMPACT_ATOMS: atom_id res chain seq x y z
N GLU A 1 9.03 16.53 13.79
CA GLU A 1 7.87 16.37 14.68
C GLU A 1 8.30 15.69 15.96
N ASN A 2 7.79 16.16 17.10
CA ASN A 2 8.10 15.56 18.39
C ASN A 2 7.37 14.21 18.52
N VAL A 3 8.05 13.13 18.20
CA VAL A 3 7.53 11.76 18.26
C VAL A 3 7.19 11.36 19.70
N ASP A 4 7.89 11.94 20.68
CA ASP A 4 7.70 11.68 22.10
C ASP A 4 6.32 12.16 22.62
N ALA A 5 5.73 13.15 21.96
CA ALA A 5 4.37 13.60 22.25
C ALA A 5 3.27 12.60 21.78
N ARG A 6 3.65 11.54 21.07
CA ARG A 6 2.75 10.51 20.54
C ARG A 6 3.21 9.11 20.96
N PRO A 7 3.00 8.73 22.22
CA PRO A 7 3.62 7.52 22.80
C PRO A 7 3.25 6.23 22.06
N LEU A 8 2.02 6.09 21.58
CA LEU A 8 1.61 4.90 20.81
C LEU A 8 2.38 4.79 19.49
N PHE A 9 2.48 5.90 18.75
CA PHE A 9 3.22 5.93 17.48
C PHE A 9 4.71 5.66 17.71
N SER A 10 5.33 6.29 18.72
CA SER A 10 6.75 6.09 19.00
C SER A 10 7.05 4.64 19.38
N GLN A 11 6.20 3.99 20.18
CA GLN A 11 6.34 2.59 20.54
C GLN A 11 6.19 1.66 19.34
N LEU A 12 5.22 1.88 18.46
CA LEU A 12 5.06 1.09 17.24
C LEU A 12 6.27 1.24 16.30
N MET A 13 6.75 2.47 16.11
CA MET A 13 7.90 2.75 15.24
C MET A 13 9.25 2.29 15.84
N SER A 14 9.32 2.01 17.14
CA SER A 14 10.50 1.42 17.78
C SER A 14 10.69 -0.07 17.44
N VAL A 15 9.63 -0.76 16.98
CA VAL A 15 9.68 -2.15 16.53
C VAL A 15 10.07 -2.19 15.05
N PRO A 16 11.25 -2.73 14.68
CA PRO A 16 11.76 -2.68 13.31
C PRO A 16 10.78 -3.25 12.27
N LEU A 17 10.13 -4.35 12.58
CA LEU A 17 9.15 -4.97 11.68
C LEU A 17 7.96 -4.03 11.39
N TYR A 18 7.36 -3.43 12.42
CA TYR A 18 6.22 -2.52 12.24
C TYR A 18 6.61 -1.26 11.46
N LYS A 19 7.82 -0.75 11.70
CA LYS A 19 8.37 0.37 10.95
C LYS A 19 8.52 0.02 9.46
N LYS A 20 9.06 -1.17 9.14
CA LYS A 20 9.18 -1.64 7.75
C LYS A 20 7.83 -1.85 7.07
N ILE A 21 6.84 -2.42 7.76
CA ILE A 21 5.47 -2.57 7.24
C ILE A 21 4.85 -1.19 6.97
N TYR A 22 4.96 -0.26 7.91
CA TYR A 22 4.46 1.10 7.74
C TYR A 22 5.07 1.80 6.53
N THR A 23 6.40 1.72 6.37
CA THR A 23 7.09 2.34 5.22
C THR A 23 6.79 1.64 3.90
N ALA A 24 6.51 0.33 3.90
CA ALA A 24 6.03 -0.39 2.71
C ALA A 24 4.68 0.15 2.24
N HIS A 25 3.71 0.30 3.15
CA HIS A 25 2.42 0.90 2.82
C HIS A 25 2.54 2.37 2.40
N MET A 26 3.45 3.14 3.00
CA MET A 26 3.71 4.51 2.56
C MET A 26 4.21 4.56 1.11
N ARG A 27 5.13 3.66 0.72
CA ARG A 27 5.58 3.55 -0.69
C ARG A 27 4.43 3.21 -1.63
N THR A 28 3.59 2.25 -1.25
CA THR A 28 2.39 1.89 -2.03
C THR A 28 1.46 3.10 -2.22
N ILE A 29 1.18 3.85 -1.14
CA ILE A 29 0.32 5.04 -1.22
C ILE A 29 0.92 6.10 -2.14
N ILE A 30 2.23 6.35 -2.05
CA ILE A 30 2.91 7.33 -2.90
C ILE A 30 2.84 6.92 -4.37
N ASN A 31 3.06 5.65 -4.67
CA ASN A 31 3.08 5.16 -6.05
C ASN A 31 1.69 5.08 -6.68
N ASP A 32 0.68 4.63 -5.94
CA ASP A 32 -0.63 4.31 -6.49
C ASP A 32 -1.62 5.48 -6.43
N ILE A 33 -1.65 6.19 -5.30
CA ILE A 33 -2.76 7.08 -4.96
C ILE A 33 -2.29 8.52 -4.77
N TYR A 34 -1.17 8.72 -4.10
CA TYR A 34 -0.71 10.03 -3.70
C TYR A 34 0.17 10.66 -4.78
N ASN A 35 -0.40 10.78 -5.97
CA ASN A 35 0.20 11.45 -7.12
C ASN A 35 -0.78 12.48 -7.70
N VAL A 36 -0.24 13.52 -8.33
CA VAL A 36 -1.02 14.66 -8.82
C VAL A 36 -2.07 14.23 -9.82
N GLN A 37 -1.71 13.40 -10.80
CA GLN A 37 -2.65 13.01 -11.87
C GLN A 37 -3.86 12.26 -11.31
N TYR A 38 -3.64 11.25 -10.46
CA TYR A 38 -4.73 10.49 -9.86
C TYR A 38 -5.68 11.37 -9.05
N VAL A 39 -5.12 12.24 -8.19
CA VAL A 39 -5.93 13.11 -7.33
C VAL A 39 -6.67 14.19 -8.15
N GLN A 40 -6.03 14.73 -9.18
CA GLN A 40 -6.63 15.72 -10.08
C GLN A 40 -7.81 15.12 -10.84
N ASP A 41 -7.64 13.94 -11.45
CA ASP A 41 -8.70 13.25 -12.19
C ASP A 41 -9.90 12.93 -11.27
N LEU A 42 -9.62 12.45 -10.06
CA LEU A 42 -10.65 12.17 -9.06
C LEU A 42 -11.38 13.45 -8.64
N ALA A 43 -10.65 14.52 -8.32
CA ALA A 43 -11.22 15.79 -7.89
C ALA A 43 -12.07 16.43 -8.98
N TYR A 44 -11.59 16.45 -10.22
CA TYR A 44 -12.34 16.99 -11.35
C TYR A 44 -13.59 16.17 -11.66
N GLY A 45 -13.51 14.84 -11.63
CA GLY A 45 -14.68 13.99 -11.79
C GLY A 45 -15.75 14.22 -10.72
N MET A 46 -15.35 14.43 -9.48
CA MET A 46 -16.26 14.81 -8.39
C MET A 46 -16.85 16.21 -8.62
N GLN A 47 -16.04 17.19 -9.01
CA GLN A 47 -16.48 18.54 -9.32
C GLN A 47 -17.48 18.57 -10.48
N ASP A 48 -17.23 17.82 -11.56
CA ASP A 48 -18.17 17.69 -12.69
C ASP A 48 -19.54 17.20 -12.23
N SER A 49 -19.55 16.26 -11.29
CA SER A 49 -20.80 15.65 -10.79
C SER A 49 -21.66 16.63 -9.96
N ILE A 50 -21.05 17.64 -9.32
CA ILE A 50 -21.75 18.57 -8.43
C ILE A 50 -21.79 20.01 -8.94
N GLU A 51 -21.14 20.33 -10.05
CA GLU A 51 -20.97 21.70 -10.56
C GLU A 51 -22.30 22.48 -10.66
N THR A 52 -23.30 21.88 -11.30
CA THR A 52 -24.61 22.52 -11.44
C THR A 52 -25.29 22.83 -10.12
N TYR A 53 -25.13 21.95 -9.13
CA TYR A 53 -25.68 22.17 -7.79
C TYR A 53 -24.89 23.26 -7.03
N ALA A 54 -23.57 23.25 -7.15
CA ALA A 54 -22.71 24.24 -6.55
C ALA A 54 -22.97 25.66 -7.11
N GLU A 55 -23.13 25.78 -8.43
CA GLU A 55 -23.42 27.07 -9.08
C GLU A 55 -24.78 27.66 -8.68
N ASN A 56 -25.76 26.81 -8.38
CA ASN A 56 -27.12 27.23 -8.01
C ASN A 56 -27.34 27.29 -6.50
N ASP A 57 -26.34 27.05 -5.66
CA ASP A 57 -26.48 27.11 -4.21
C ASP A 57 -26.54 28.59 -3.73
N PRO A 58 -27.70 29.04 -3.17
CA PRO A 58 -27.85 30.40 -2.71
C PRO A 58 -27.02 30.74 -1.45
N ASN A 59 -26.49 29.73 -0.78
CA ASN A 59 -25.66 29.88 0.43
C ASN A 59 -24.17 29.78 0.15
N LEU A 60 -23.80 29.69 -1.11
CA LEU A 60 -22.40 29.58 -1.51
C LEU A 60 -21.64 30.85 -1.18
N PHE A 61 -20.60 30.72 -0.38
CA PHE A 61 -19.76 31.86 0.02
C PHE A 61 -18.82 32.24 -1.13
N PRO A 62 -18.95 33.47 -1.71
CA PRO A 62 -17.94 33.96 -2.61
C PRO A 62 -16.58 34.11 -1.90
N PRO A 63 -15.43 33.80 -2.55
CA PRO A 63 -15.30 33.40 -3.96
C PRO A 63 -15.32 31.88 -4.20
N PHE A 64 -15.52 31.08 -3.17
CA PHE A 64 -15.15 29.66 -3.15
C PHE A 64 -16.01 28.73 -3.98
N GLY A 65 -17.17 29.15 -4.40
CA GLY A 65 -18.07 28.28 -5.09
C GLY A 65 -18.53 28.76 -6.45
N GLN A 66 -17.97 29.82 -7.00
CA GLN A 66 -18.41 30.37 -8.26
C GLN A 66 -17.37 30.22 -9.38
N GLY A 67 -17.78 29.63 -10.47
CA GLY A 67 -17.04 29.58 -11.72
C GLY A 67 -15.62 29.02 -11.58
N GLN A 68 -14.64 29.78 -12.02
CA GLN A 68 -13.24 29.34 -12.00
C GLN A 68 -12.69 29.00 -10.62
N TYR A 69 -13.22 29.56 -9.53
CA TYR A 69 -12.75 29.25 -8.17
C TYR A 69 -13.13 27.84 -7.72
N PHE A 70 -14.24 27.30 -8.20
CA PHE A 70 -14.65 25.96 -7.87
C PHE A 70 -13.65 24.90 -8.34
N ARG A 71 -13.03 25.12 -9.50
CA ARG A 71 -11.98 24.25 -10.04
C ARG A 71 -10.57 24.70 -9.66
N TYR A 72 -10.39 25.99 -9.50
CA TYR A 72 -9.08 26.60 -9.29
C TYR A 72 -8.38 26.12 -8.02
N ASN A 73 -9.11 25.87 -6.94
CA ASN A 73 -8.56 25.45 -5.65
C ASN A 73 -8.11 23.97 -5.60
N VAL A 74 -8.31 23.19 -6.66
CA VAL A 74 -7.66 21.87 -6.76
C VAL A 74 -6.16 22.03 -7.00
N ASP A 75 -5.76 22.92 -7.91
CA ASP A 75 -4.38 23.02 -8.39
C ASP A 75 -3.60 24.20 -7.84
N ASN A 76 -4.27 25.23 -7.37
CA ASN A 76 -3.64 26.52 -7.13
C ASN A 76 -3.77 26.99 -5.69
N TYR A 77 -2.86 27.88 -5.34
CA TYR A 77 -2.95 28.69 -4.14
C TYR A 77 -4.10 29.69 -4.25
N LEU A 78 -4.98 29.68 -3.27
CA LEU A 78 -6.01 30.70 -3.12
C LEU A 78 -5.61 31.65 -1.97
N ILE A 79 -5.61 32.96 -2.25
CA ILE A 79 -5.48 33.98 -1.22
C ILE A 79 -6.89 34.49 -0.94
N ALA A 80 -7.40 34.22 0.25
CA ALA A 80 -8.69 34.74 0.66
C ALA A 80 -8.64 36.28 0.89
N PRO A 81 -9.78 36.97 0.88
CA PRO A 81 -9.83 38.41 1.11
C PRO A 81 -9.27 38.88 2.46
N ASP A 82 -9.22 37.99 3.44
CA ASP A 82 -8.62 38.22 4.77
C ASP A 82 -7.10 38.00 4.81
N GLY A 83 -6.49 37.68 3.66
CA GLY A 83 -5.07 37.38 3.51
C GLY A 83 -4.67 35.95 3.92
N SER A 84 -5.62 35.07 4.26
CA SER A 84 -5.31 33.68 4.51
C SER A 84 -4.92 32.97 3.21
N HIS A 85 -3.96 32.03 3.34
CA HIS A 85 -3.42 31.27 2.21
C HIS A 85 -3.97 29.84 2.25
N TRP A 86 -4.62 29.42 1.18
CA TRP A 86 -5.14 28.07 1.02
C TRP A 86 -4.42 27.41 -0.14
N CYS A 87 -3.74 26.33 0.17
CA CYS A 87 -3.00 25.57 -0.84
C CYS A 87 -3.95 24.70 -1.64
N GLY A 88 -3.74 24.64 -2.95
CA GLY A 88 -4.36 23.62 -3.79
C GLY A 88 -3.92 22.21 -3.37
N ILE A 89 -4.79 21.24 -3.57
CA ILE A 89 -4.51 19.84 -3.20
C ILE A 89 -3.29 19.33 -3.97
N THR A 90 -3.26 19.52 -5.27
CA THR A 90 -2.19 19.04 -6.16
C THR A 90 -0.85 19.68 -5.88
N SER A 91 -0.81 21.00 -5.64
CA SER A 91 0.42 21.71 -5.28
C SER A 91 1.03 21.23 -3.96
N THR A 92 0.18 20.78 -3.03
CA THR A 92 0.60 20.22 -1.76
C THR A 92 1.15 18.79 -1.93
N ILE A 93 0.60 18.02 -2.87
CA ILE A 93 1.02 16.64 -3.15
C ILE A 93 2.45 16.62 -3.68
N ASP A 94 2.78 17.39 -4.70
CA ASP A 94 4.12 17.38 -5.30
C ASP A 94 5.22 17.64 -4.28
N ALA A 95 5.10 18.71 -3.51
CA ALA A 95 6.07 19.07 -2.49
C ALA A 95 6.18 17.98 -1.40
N ARG A 96 5.05 17.35 -1.06
CA ARG A 96 5.03 16.28 -0.05
C ARG A 96 5.59 14.98 -0.56
N VAL A 97 5.34 14.62 -1.81
CA VAL A 97 5.88 13.41 -2.46
C VAL A 97 7.40 13.54 -2.57
N GLU A 98 7.91 14.67 -3.03
CA GLU A 98 9.35 14.91 -3.10
C GLU A 98 10.02 14.78 -1.73
N PHE A 99 9.45 15.40 -0.71
CA PHE A 99 9.93 15.27 0.68
C PHE A 99 9.92 13.82 1.17
N LEU A 100 8.84 13.07 0.92
CA LEU A 100 8.69 11.69 1.37
C LEU A 100 9.65 10.75 0.65
N LEU A 101 9.82 10.88 -0.66
CA LEU A 101 10.78 10.06 -1.43
C LEU A 101 12.22 10.31 -1.03
N GLY A 102 12.56 11.53 -0.59
CA GLY A 102 13.86 11.87 -0.02
C GLY A 102 14.04 11.45 1.43
N HIS A 103 12.97 10.99 2.09
CA HIS A 103 13.05 10.60 3.49
C HIS A 103 13.83 9.29 3.68
N ASN A 104 14.79 9.28 4.62
CA ASN A 104 15.73 8.18 4.87
C ASN A 104 15.08 6.78 4.96
N GLU A 105 13.91 6.67 5.60
CA GLU A 105 13.22 5.37 5.75
C GLU A 105 12.45 4.92 4.50
N ILE A 106 12.05 5.86 3.66
CA ILE A 106 11.29 5.56 2.43
C ILE A 106 12.22 5.30 1.25
N SER A 107 13.36 5.99 1.20
CA SER A 107 14.37 5.85 0.14
C SER A 107 15.22 4.58 0.23
N LYS A 108 15.08 3.78 1.30
CA LYS A 108 15.80 2.51 1.45
C LYS A 108 15.46 1.52 0.34
N THR A 109 16.46 0.76 -0.10
CA THR A 109 16.31 -0.25 -1.15
C THR A 109 15.48 -1.42 -0.63
N ALA A 110 14.31 -1.61 -1.20
CA ALA A 110 13.41 -2.70 -0.88
C ALA A 110 13.65 -3.92 -1.78
N PRO A 111 13.34 -5.13 -1.32
CA PRO A 111 13.25 -6.30 -2.20
C PRO A 111 12.24 -6.09 -3.32
N VAL A 112 12.31 -6.92 -4.34
CA VAL A 112 11.35 -6.92 -5.46
C VAL A 112 10.68 -8.27 -5.53
N ILE A 113 9.35 -8.31 -5.41
CA ILE A 113 8.52 -9.47 -5.72
C ILE A 113 7.97 -9.24 -7.13
N SER A 114 8.44 -9.98 -8.11
CA SER A 114 8.05 -9.82 -9.51
C SER A 114 6.91 -10.73 -9.94
N TYR A 115 6.70 -11.82 -9.22
CA TYR A 115 5.68 -12.81 -9.54
C TYR A 115 5.25 -13.57 -8.29
N VAL A 116 3.96 -13.86 -8.17
CA VAL A 116 3.40 -14.79 -7.17
C VAL A 116 2.43 -15.70 -7.88
N ASN A 117 2.56 -17.00 -7.67
CA ASN A 117 1.75 -18.03 -8.30
C ASN A 117 1.25 -19.05 -7.29
N GLN A 118 0.07 -19.56 -7.53
CA GLN A 118 -0.44 -20.78 -6.91
C GLN A 118 -0.38 -21.89 -7.95
N GLU A 119 0.40 -22.91 -7.69
CA GLU A 119 0.68 -23.97 -8.67
C GLU A 119 -0.59 -24.74 -9.06
N ASN A 120 -1.43 -25.11 -8.08
CA ASN A 120 -2.72 -25.71 -8.32
C ASN A 120 -3.86 -24.74 -7.99
N THR A 121 -4.59 -24.27 -9.00
CA THR A 121 -5.68 -23.29 -8.87
C THR A 121 -7.02 -23.91 -8.43
N ASN A 122 -7.16 -25.24 -8.47
CA ASN A 122 -8.36 -25.97 -8.07
C ASN A 122 -8.03 -27.15 -7.16
N PRO A 123 -7.43 -26.91 -5.99
CA PRO A 123 -7.01 -27.99 -5.10
C PRO A 123 -8.22 -28.72 -4.51
N VAL A 124 -8.07 -30.02 -4.33
CA VAL A 124 -9.02 -30.84 -3.56
C VAL A 124 -8.55 -31.00 -2.12
N ALA A 125 -9.48 -31.37 -1.22
CA ALA A 125 -9.15 -31.53 0.19
C ALA A 125 -8.01 -32.53 0.40
N GLY A 126 -7.01 -32.14 1.20
CA GLY A 126 -5.83 -32.94 1.50
C GLY A 126 -4.73 -32.92 0.45
N GLU A 127 -4.89 -32.16 -0.63
CA GLU A 127 -3.86 -31.93 -1.63
C GLU A 127 -2.95 -30.78 -1.22
N ASP A 128 -1.64 -30.94 -1.41
CA ASP A 128 -0.67 -29.89 -1.17
C ASP A 128 -0.83 -28.78 -2.20
N VAL A 129 -0.93 -27.56 -1.72
CA VAL A 129 -1.01 -26.36 -2.54
C VAL A 129 0.27 -25.56 -2.36
N VAL A 130 1.09 -25.51 -3.40
CA VAL A 130 2.34 -24.77 -3.39
C VAL A 130 2.11 -23.34 -3.84
N ILE A 131 2.60 -22.39 -3.05
CA ILE A 131 2.68 -20.98 -3.41
C ILE A 131 4.12 -20.68 -3.75
N GLN A 132 4.31 -20.10 -4.92
CA GLN A 132 5.61 -19.72 -5.46
C GLN A 132 5.71 -18.20 -5.57
N ALA A 133 6.91 -17.66 -5.36
CA ALA A 133 7.18 -16.24 -5.56
C ALA A 133 8.59 -16.02 -6.10
N VAL A 134 8.72 -15.25 -7.18
CA VAL A 134 10.03 -14.80 -7.66
C VAL A 134 10.43 -13.54 -6.92
N VAL A 135 11.50 -13.61 -6.12
CA VAL A 135 11.93 -12.54 -5.23
C VAL A 135 13.43 -12.29 -5.34
N THR A 136 13.80 -11.02 -5.50
CA THR A 136 15.20 -10.61 -5.51
C THR A 136 15.49 -9.58 -4.43
N GLY A 137 16.71 -9.60 -3.88
CA GLY A 137 17.17 -8.64 -2.87
C GLY A 137 16.56 -8.83 -1.47
N ALA A 138 15.92 -9.98 -1.21
CA ALA A 138 15.40 -10.33 0.09
C ALA A 138 16.40 -11.14 0.91
N ALA A 139 16.37 -10.96 2.24
CA ALA A 139 17.01 -11.83 3.22
C ALA A 139 16.05 -12.85 3.82
N SER A 140 14.73 -12.56 3.73
CA SER A 140 13.66 -13.48 4.15
C SER A 140 12.45 -13.31 3.25
N VAL A 141 11.79 -14.43 2.93
CA VAL A 141 10.51 -14.46 2.23
C VAL A 141 9.52 -15.29 3.02
N GLU A 142 8.31 -14.80 3.18
CA GLU A 142 7.31 -15.41 4.04
C GLU A 142 5.95 -15.43 3.32
N LEU A 143 5.27 -16.56 3.39
CA LEU A 143 3.87 -16.71 3.07
C LEU A 143 3.04 -16.32 4.30
N MET A 144 2.24 -15.28 4.18
CA MET A 144 1.31 -14.85 5.21
C MET A 144 -0.07 -15.41 4.88
N ALA A 145 -0.62 -16.26 5.73
CA ALA A 145 -1.90 -16.92 5.46
C ALA A 145 -2.86 -16.83 6.64
N ALA A 146 -4.15 -16.70 6.34
CA ALA A 146 -5.24 -16.70 7.30
C ALA A 146 -6.43 -17.51 6.76
N GLN A 147 -6.99 -18.39 7.58
CA GLN A 147 -8.20 -19.16 7.24
C GLN A 147 -9.44 -18.30 7.46
N TYR A 148 -10.10 -17.90 6.38
CA TYR A 148 -11.30 -17.05 6.41
C TYR A 148 -12.57 -17.94 6.43
N PRO A 149 -13.64 -17.61 7.16
CA PRO A 149 -13.78 -16.46 8.07
C PRO A 149 -13.33 -16.73 9.52
N SER A 150 -12.75 -17.89 9.81
CA SER A 150 -12.41 -18.30 11.19
C SER A 150 -11.31 -17.44 11.82
N SER A 151 -10.44 -16.84 11.02
CA SER A 151 -9.40 -15.93 11.49
C SER A 151 -9.20 -14.75 10.54
N THR A 152 -9.01 -13.57 11.12
CA THR A 152 -8.53 -12.38 10.42
C THR A 152 -7.04 -12.11 10.65
N ARG A 153 -6.41 -12.92 11.49
CA ARG A 153 -4.99 -12.81 11.80
C ARG A 153 -4.18 -13.67 10.85
N PHE A 154 -3.30 -13.05 10.10
CA PHE A 154 -2.33 -13.75 9.27
C PHE A 154 -1.21 -14.36 10.11
N ILE A 155 -0.85 -15.57 9.79
CA ILE A 155 0.25 -16.34 10.39
C ILE A 155 1.35 -16.43 9.34
N SER A 156 2.60 -16.27 9.77
CA SER A 156 3.78 -16.32 8.90
C SER A 156 4.28 -17.76 8.77
N PHE A 157 4.56 -18.15 7.53
CA PHE A 157 5.21 -19.41 7.16
C PHE A 157 6.43 -19.06 6.28
N PRO A 158 7.63 -19.59 6.56
CA PRO A 158 8.79 -19.32 5.74
C PRO A 158 8.62 -19.88 4.33
N MET A 159 9.11 -19.16 3.34
CA MET A 159 9.28 -19.63 1.98
C MET A 159 10.77 -19.87 1.73
N PHE A 160 11.10 -20.92 0.98
CA PHE A 160 12.45 -21.38 0.75
C PHE A 160 12.79 -21.34 -0.74
N ASP A 161 14.08 -21.17 -1.03
CA ASP A 161 14.70 -21.25 -2.37
C ASP A 161 15.82 -22.31 -2.26
N ASP A 162 15.40 -23.58 -2.01
CA ASP A 162 16.29 -24.70 -1.70
C ASP A 162 16.12 -25.91 -2.64
N GLY A 163 15.15 -25.86 -3.57
CA GLY A 163 14.83 -26.93 -4.52
C GLY A 163 13.95 -28.03 -3.94
N GLU A 164 13.42 -27.89 -2.70
CA GLU A 164 12.61 -28.94 -2.03
C GLU A 164 11.15 -28.53 -1.77
N HIS A 165 10.83 -27.23 -1.80
CA HIS A 165 9.52 -26.70 -1.44
C HIS A 165 8.64 -26.32 -2.64
N GLY A 166 8.86 -26.96 -3.78
CA GLY A 166 8.19 -26.63 -5.03
C GLY A 166 8.70 -25.35 -5.67
N ASP A 167 9.93 -24.99 -5.37
CA ASP A 167 10.62 -23.75 -5.74
C ASP A 167 11.60 -23.91 -6.93
N GLY A 168 11.61 -25.07 -7.60
CA GLY A 168 12.48 -25.30 -8.75
C GLY A 168 13.88 -25.76 -8.38
N GLU A 169 14.91 -25.01 -8.76
CA GLU A 169 16.30 -25.26 -8.42
C GLU A 169 16.75 -24.35 -7.26
N ALA A 170 17.61 -24.86 -6.39
CA ALA A 170 18.12 -24.06 -5.29
C ALA A 170 18.88 -22.81 -5.76
N ASN A 171 18.60 -21.66 -5.18
CA ASN A 171 19.19 -20.35 -5.46
C ASN A 171 18.88 -19.79 -6.86
N ASP A 172 17.69 -20.06 -7.39
CA ASP A 172 17.19 -19.50 -8.64
C ASP A 172 16.26 -18.29 -8.47
N TYR A 173 16.09 -17.82 -7.21
CA TYR A 173 15.21 -16.73 -6.78
C TYR A 173 13.72 -17.07 -6.81
N LEU A 174 13.34 -18.31 -7.11
CA LEU A 174 11.99 -18.80 -6.97
C LEU A 174 11.82 -19.39 -5.56
N PHE A 175 11.04 -18.75 -4.74
CA PHE A 175 10.74 -19.19 -3.38
C PHE A 175 9.43 -19.97 -3.34
N GLY A 176 9.41 -21.09 -2.64
CA GLY A 176 8.24 -21.94 -2.48
C GLY A 176 7.84 -22.16 -1.04
N ALA A 177 6.55 -22.36 -0.81
CA ALA A 177 6.00 -22.86 0.44
C ALA A 177 4.70 -23.62 0.21
N VAL A 178 4.48 -24.66 1.02
CA VAL A 178 3.20 -25.38 1.02
C VAL A 178 2.18 -24.56 1.81
N MET A 179 1.02 -24.33 1.20
CA MET A 179 -0.10 -23.64 1.84
C MET A 179 -0.59 -24.44 3.06
N PRO A 180 -0.67 -23.83 4.24
CA PRO A 180 -1.32 -24.47 5.39
C PRO A 180 -2.85 -24.52 5.20
N PHE A 181 -3.56 -25.21 6.08
CA PHE A 181 -5.02 -25.23 6.12
C PHE A 181 -5.69 -25.90 4.90
N GLN A 182 -5.33 -27.15 4.62
CA GLN A 182 -5.80 -27.89 3.44
C GLN A 182 -7.15 -28.63 3.66
N ASP A 183 -7.89 -28.26 4.68
CA ASP A 183 -9.21 -28.86 4.96
C ASP A 183 -10.24 -28.48 3.88
N GLY A 184 -11.09 -29.43 3.51
CA GLY A 184 -12.11 -29.23 2.49
C GLY A 184 -13.08 -28.09 2.83
N GLY A 185 -13.35 -27.23 1.86
CA GLY A 185 -14.25 -26.07 2.02
C GLY A 185 -13.62 -24.87 2.74
N SER A 186 -12.33 -24.92 3.03
CA SER A 186 -11.60 -23.77 3.60
C SER A 186 -11.42 -22.66 2.58
N HIS A 187 -11.66 -21.41 3.00
CA HIS A 187 -11.27 -20.22 2.26
C HIS A 187 -10.02 -19.63 2.92
N ILE A 188 -8.94 -19.51 2.17
CA ILE A 188 -7.68 -18.98 2.68
C ILE A 188 -7.35 -17.68 1.97
N LYS A 189 -7.11 -16.63 2.76
CA LYS A 189 -6.50 -15.40 2.28
C LYS A 189 -5.00 -15.49 2.51
N TYR A 190 -4.22 -15.13 1.52
CA TYR A 190 -2.77 -15.11 1.65
C TYR A 190 -2.12 -13.96 0.89
N TYR A 191 -0.91 -13.65 1.29
CA TYR A 191 -0.01 -12.73 0.59
C TYR A 191 1.43 -13.12 0.86
N VAL A 192 2.35 -12.67 0.01
CA VAL A 192 3.79 -12.84 0.20
C VAL A 192 4.40 -11.58 0.78
N ARG A 193 5.23 -11.76 1.78
CA ARG A 193 6.03 -10.72 2.41
C ARG A 193 7.51 -11.02 2.19
N ALA A 194 8.25 -10.08 1.59
CA ALA A 194 9.70 -10.19 1.40
C ALA A 194 10.42 -9.04 2.10
N GLY A 195 11.46 -9.32 2.84
CA GLY A 195 12.20 -8.36 3.63
C GLY A 195 13.72 -8.52 3.50
N ASN A 196 14.44 -7.41 3.63
CA ASN A 196 15.88 -7.38 3.88
C ASN A 196 16.17 -6.54 5.14
N ASP A 197 17.43 -6.23 5.43
CA ASP A 197 17.79 -5.45 6.61
C ASP A 197 17.18 -4.04 6.61
N ASP A 198 16.98 -3.47 5.45
CA ASP A 198 16.55 -2.09 5.27
C ASP A 198 15.06 -1.89 5.11
N ALA A 199 14.37 -2.76 4.36
CA ALA A 199 13.02 -2.55 3.92
C ALA A 199 12.23 -3.86 3.77
N LEU A 200 10.95 -3.71 3.43
CA LEU A 200 10.00 -4.80 3.24
C LEU A 200 9.04 -4.44 2.11
N VAL A 201 8.56 -5.46 1.40
CA VAL A 201 7.50 -5.37 0.40
C VAL A 201 6.45 -6.45 0.60
N LEU A 202 5.25 -6.18 0.10
CA LEU A 202 4.10 -7.08 0.14
C LEU A 202 3.60 -7.34 -1.29
N SER A 203 3.10 -8.55 -1.55
CA SER A 203 2.40 -8.87 -2.79
C SER A 203 1.14 -9.68 -2.48
N PRO A 204 -0.07 -9.14 -2.75
CA PRO A 204 -0.32 -7.82 -3.33
C PRO A 204 0.11 -6.67 -2.40
N GLN A 205 0.43 -5.51 -2.97
CA GLN A 205 0.94 -4.36 -2.20
C GLN A 205 -0.05 -3.81 -1.18
N LYS A 206 -1.36 -4.02 -1.41
CA LYS A 206 -2.46 -3.64 -0.50
C LYS A 206 -2.87 -4.75 0.45
N ALA A 207 -2.03 -5.76 0.64
CA ALA A 207 -2.30 -6.87 1.55
C ALA A 207 -2.75 -6.39 2.94
N GLU A 208 -3.58 -7.20 3.59
CA GLU A 208 -4.25 -6.96 4.88
C GLU A 208 -5.40 -5.92 4.83
N ARG A 209 -5.67 -5.30 3.68
CA ARG A 209 -6.77 -4.34 3.51
C ARG A 209 -7.88 -4.81 2.57
N GLU A 210 -7.59 -5.81 1.72
CA GLU A 210 -8.52 -6.35 0.71
C GLU A 210 -8.78 -7.83 0.90
#